data_479eb3ba4dd4a60812f170165d0335ec
#
_entry.id   479eb3ba4dd4a60812f170165d0335ec
#
_cell.length_a   1.000
_cell.length_b   1.000
_cell.length_c   1.000
_cell.angle_alpha   90.00
_cell.angle_beta   90.00
_cell.angle_gamma   90.00
#
_symmetry.space_group_name_H-M   'P 1'
#
loop_
_entity.id
_entity.type
_entity.pdbx_description
1 polymer ?
#
loop_
_entity_poly.entity_id
_entity_poly.type
_entity_poly.pdbx_seq_one_letter_code
_entity_poly.pdbx_strand_id
1 'polypeptide(L)'
;MDGKYYLIEIAARGGGTKISSDIVPFMSGVNSNAKYINMLLGKQEHCNIQHDMSKYSVLGFLDFREGHVTRISGMDRARQVPGVLEVALHFKEGDQIYAAQDDRSRVGHYLLVADSYEQLRSREKQMKDSIVIEYGR
;
A
#
# COMPACT_ATOMS: atom_id res chain seq x y z
N MET A 1 -15.71 23.56 10.44
CA MET A 1 -14.22 23.59 10.51
C MET A 1 -13.82 25.07 10.46
N ASP A 2 -12.86 25.48 11.28
CA ASP A 2 -12.45 26.90 11.44
C ASP A 2 -11.41 27.37 10.43
N GLY A 3 -11.07 26.54 9.43
CA GLY A 3 -10.08 26.84 8.39
C GLY A 3 -8.63 26.88 8.88
N LYS A 4 -8.36 26.43 10.11
CA LYS A 4 -7.00 26.39 10.67
C LYS A 4 -6.37 25.02 10.51
N TYR A 5 -5.06 25.01 10.38
CA TYR A 5 -4.24 23.80 10.38
C TYR A 5 -3.62 23.59 11.75
N TYR A 6 -3.66 22.36 12.23
CA TYR A 6 -3.08 21.97 13.51
C TYR A 6 -2.02 20.91 13.26
N LEU A 7 -0.80 21.14 13.73
CA LEU A 7 0.25 20.14 13.71
C LEU A 7 -0.06 19.10 14.78
N ILE A 8 -0.27 17.84 14.36
CA ILE A 8 -0.56 16.72 15.26
C ILE A 8 0.72 15.97 15.60
N GLU A 9 1.54 15.68 14.58
CA GLU A 9 2.79 14.93 14.75
C GLU A 9 3.80 15.38 13.70
N ILE A 10 5.08 15.33 14.05
CA ILE A 10 6.20 15.46 13.12
C ILE A 10 7.20 14.35 13.38
N ALA A 11 7.69 13.71 12.32
CA ALA A 11 8.70 12.68 12.38
C ALA A 11 9.82 12.96 11.36
N ALA A 12 11.07 12.98 11.82
CA ALA A 12 12.25 13.15 10.95
C ALA A 12 12.65 11.84 10.26
N ARG A 13 11.69 11.15 9.64
CA ARG A 13 11.89 9.89 8.91
C ARG A 13 10.86 9.74 7.79
N GLY A 14 11.15 8.89 6.82
CA GLY A 14 10.16 8.46 5.83
C GLY A 14 9.02 7.66 6.44
N GLY A 15 7.87 7.66 5.77
CA GLY A 15 6.75 6.77 6.09
C GLY A 15 7.15 5.31 5.92
N GLY A 16 6.61 4.43 6.78
CA GLY A 16 6.75 2.98 6.67
C GLY A 16 5.91 2.39 5.53
N THR A 17 5.95 1.06 5.40
CA THR A 17 5.11 0.27 4.49
C THR A 17 5.08 0.86 3.07
N LYS A 18 6.27 1.07 2.48
CA LYS A 18 6.46 1.55 1.10
C LYS A 18 5.86 2.93 0.75
N ILE A 19 5.43 3.71 1.74
CA ILE A 19 4.90 5.06 1.48
C ILE A 19 5.99 5.92 0.83
N SER A 20 7.18 5.99 1.42
CA SER A 20 8.29 6.82 0.92
C SER A 20 8.96 6.26 -0.34
N SER A 21 8.95 4.93 -0.54
CA SER A 21 9.62 4.29 -1.69
C SER A 21 8.75 4.21 -2.94
N ASP A 22 7.43 4.09 -2.78
CA ASP A 22 6.52 3.81 -3.89
C ASP A 22 5.40 4.85 -4.03
N ILE A 23 4.64 5.15 -2.96
CA ILE A 23 3.51 6.09 -3.04
C ILE A 23 4.00 7.52 -3.32
N VAL A 24 4.97 8.00 -2.54
CA VAL A 24 5.47 9.37 -2.71
C VAL A 24 6.05 9.59 -4.11
N PRO A 25 6.91 8.72 -4.66
CA PRO A 25 7.37 8.85 -6.03
C PRO A 25 6.26 8.84 -7.06
N PHE A 26 5.28 7.94 -6.91
CA PHE A 26 4.14 7.89 -7.82
C PHE A 26 3.31 9.17 -7.81
N MET A 27 2.96 9.67 -6.63
CA MET A 27 2.09 10.84 -6.47
C MET A 27 2.77 12.17 -6.78
N SER A 28 4.08 12.29 -6.48
CA SER A 28 4.81 13.56 -6.63
C SER A 28 5.74 13.60 -7.84
N GLY A 29 5.99 12.46 -8.50
CA GLY A 29 7.04 12.33 -9.51
C GLY A 29 8.47 12.41 -8.95
N VAL A 30 8.63 12.47 -7.62
CA VAL A 30 9.92 12.67 -6.96
C VAL A 30 10.32 11.43 -6.15
N ASN A 31 11.40 10.78 -6.56
CA ASN A 31 12.02 9.73 -5.75
C ASN A 31 12.84 10.36 -4.61
N SER A 32 12.21 10.55 -3.46
CA SER A 32 12.81 11.18 -2.29
C SER A 32 14.02 10.41 -1.74
N ASN A 33 14.01 9.07 -1.83
CA ASN A 33 15.12 8.23 -1.39
C ASN A 33 16.35 8.43 -2.29
N ALA A 34 16.17 8.42 -3.62
CA ALA A 34 17.26 8.67 -4.56
C ALA A 34 17.83 10.08 -4.39
N LYS A 35 16.97 11.09 -4.20
CA LYS A 35 17.41 12.45 -3.92
C LYS A 35 18.23 12.56 -2.65
N TYR A 36 17.78 11.91 -1.58
CA TYR A 36 18.51 11.91 -0.31
C TYR A 36 19.90 11.28 -0.47
N ILE A 37 19.98 10.15 -1.17
CA ILE A 37 21.25 9.49 -1.47
C ILE A 37 22.17 10.41 -2.29
N ASN A 38 21.64 11.05 -3.35
CA ASN A 38 22.41 11.95 -4.18
C ASN A 38 22.91 13.18 -3.40
N MET A 39 22.10 13.72 -2.52
CA MET A 39 22.50 14.81 -1.63
C MET A 39 23.66 14.39 -0.70
N LEU A 40 23.61 13.20 -0.12
CA LEU A 40 24.71 12.66 0.70
C LEU A 40 25.98 12.44 -0.09
N LEU A 41 25.88 12.15 -1.39
CA LEU A 41 27.02 12.02 -2.32
C LEU A 41 27.52 13.37 -2.86
N GLY A 42 27.01 14.50 -2.37
CA GLY A 42 27.39 15.84 -2.82
C GLY A 42 26.89 16.21 -4.22
N LYS A 43 25.95 15.44 -4.79
CA LYS A 43 25.35 15.74 -6.08
C LYS A 43 24.24 16.78 -5.90
N GLN A 44 24.38 17.93 -6.59
CA GLN A 44 23.29 18.91 -6.63
C GLN A 44 22.21 18.47 -7.63
N GLU A 45 20.99 18.29 -7.16
CA GLU A 45 19.82 18.06 -8.02
C GLU A 45 18.77 19.15 -7.78
N HIS A 46 18.34 19.80 -8.85
CA HIS A 46 17.19 20.70 -8.79
C HIS A 46 15.90 19.88 -8.63
N CYS A 47 15.11 20.23 -7.63
CA CYS A 47 13.86 19.55 -7.35
C CYS A 47 12.70 20.24 -8.09
N ASN A 48 12.36 19.75 -9.28
CA ASN A 48 11.07 20.08 -9.89
C ASN A 48 10.02 19.12 -9.36
N ILE A 49 9.24 19.56 -8.37
CA ILE A 49 8.09 18.81 -7.90
C ILE A 49 6.94 19.14 -8.85
N GLN A 50 6.57 18.19 -9.69
CA GLN A 50 5.35 18.25 -10.47
C GLN A 50 4.26 17.50 -9.69
N HIS A 51 3.36 18.25 -9.07
CA HIS A 51 2.15 17.66 -8.51
C HIS A 51 1.19 17.29 -9.63
N ASP A 52 1.14 16.01 -9.94
CA ASP A 52 0.10 15.46 -10.80
C ASP A 52 -1.12 15.08 -9.94
N MET A 53 -2.04 16.03 -9.79
CA MET A 53 -3.29 15.85 -9.04
C MET A 53 -4.26 14.84 -9.67
N SER A 54 -3.94 14.31 -10.86
CA SER A 54 -4.76 13.30 -11.56
C SER A 54 -4.47 11.88 -11.08
N LYS A 55 -3.44 11.68 -10.24
CA LYS A 55 -3.04 10.36 -9.78
C LYS A 55 -3.63 10.02 -8.42
N TYR A 56 -3.98 8.78 -8.25
CA TYR A 56 -4.57 8.22 -7.04
C TYR A 56 -3.76 7.00 -6.58
N SER A 57 -3.57 6.88 -5.29
CA SER A 57 -2.93 5.71 -4.69
C SER A 57 -3.62 5.30 -3.40
N VAL A 58 -3.55 4.04 -3.07
CA VAL A 58 -3.99 3.49 -1.80
C VAL A 58 -2.99 2.48 -1.27
N LEU A 59 -2.59 2.65 -0.02
CA LEU A 59 -2.06 1.59 0.82
C LEU A 59 -3.20 1.11 1.69
N GLY A 60 -3.61 -0.13 1.51
CA GLY A 60 -4.70 -0.73 2.26
C GLY A 60 -4.27 -2.03 2.93
N PHE A 61 -5.10 -2.47 3.86
CA PHE A 61 -4.88 -3.74 4.54
C PHE A 61 -5.96 -4.73 4.12
N LEU A 62 -5.56 -6.00 4.03
CA LEU A 62 -6.47 -7.10 3.77
C LEU A 62 -7.02 -7.58 5.10
N ASP A 63 -8.32 -7.81 5.12
CA ASP A 63 -9.02 -8.33 6.27
C ASP A 63 -9.67 -9.67 5.90
N PHE A 64 -9.45 -10.68 6.73
CA PHE A 64 -9.97 -12.02 6.55
C PHE A 64 -10.59 -12.50 7.85
N ARG A 65 -11.58 -13.40 7.75
CA ARG A 65 -12.18 -13.98 8.94
C ARG A 65 -11.18 -14.82 9.73
N GLU A 66 -11.39 -14.94 11.01
CA GLU A 66 -10.66 -15.87 11.85
C GLU A 66 -10.87 -17.32 11.43
N GLY A 67 -9.84 -18.14 11.59
CA GLY A 67 -9.93 -19.57 11.31
C GLY A 67 -8.63 -20.19 10.84
N HIS A 68 -8.63 -21.50 10.78
CA HIS A 68 -7.50 -22.27 10.27
C HIS A 68 -7.50 -22.28 8.74
N VAL A 69 -6.47 -21.76 8.13
CA VAL A 69 -6.33 -21.63 6.67
C VAL A 69 -5.94 -22.98 6.06
N THR A 70 -6.81 -23.51 5.20
CA THR A 70 -6.52 -24.76 4.50
C THR A 70 -6.00 -24.56 3.09
N ARG A 71 -6.41 -23.47 2.42
CA ARG A 71 -5.98 -23.18 1.06
C ARG A 71 -6.02 -21.69 0.77
N ILE A 72 -5.04 -21.23 -0.02
CA ILE A 72 -4.95 -19.89 -0.55
C ILE A 72 -4.92 -19.97 -2.07
N SER A 73 -5.79 -19.22 -2.74
CA SER A 73 -5.82 -19.16 -4.20
C SER A 73 -6.08 -17.76 -4.73
N GLY A 74 -5.78 -17.54 -6.01
CA GLY A 74 -6.07 -16.28 -6.71
C GLY A 74 -5.04 -15.17 -6.52
N MET A 75 -3.97 -15.36 -5.76
CA MET A 75 -2.93 -14.34 -5.53
C MET A 75 -2.28 -13.86 -6.84
N ASP A 76 -2.04 -14.77 -7.80
CA ASP A 76 -1.45 -14.37 -9.08
C ASP A 76 -2.42 -13.50 -9.90
N ARG A 77 -3.72 -13.80 -9.87
CA ARG A 77 -4.75 -12.95 -10.48
C ARG A 77 -4.82 -11.59 -9.81
N ALA A 78 -4.74 -11.54 -8.48
CA ALA A 78 -4.72 -10.29 -7.72
C ALA A 78 -3.51 -9.41 -8.10
N ARG A 79 -2.32 -10.01 -8.26
CA ARG A 79 -1.10 -9.32 -8.69
C ARG A 79 -1.16 -8.79 -10.12
N GLN A 80 -1.94 -9.43 -10.98
CA GLN A 80 -2.10 -9.05 -12.40
C GLN A 80 -3.12 -7.94 -12.62
N VAL A 81 -3.88 -7.54 -11.59
CA VAL A 81 -4.81 -6.41 -11.72
C VAL A 81 -4.03 -5.13 -12.01
N PRO A 82 -4.39 -4.38 -13.08
CA PRO A 82 -3.67 -3.17 -13.45
C PRO A 82 -3.54 -2.18 -12.28
N GLY A 83 -2.35 -1.65 -12.08
CA GLY A 83 -2.07 -0.69 -11.00
C GLY A 83 -1.78 -1.32 -9.64
N VAL A 84 -1.89 -2.62 -9.46
CA VAL A 84 -1.40 -3.30 -8.26
C VAL A 84 0.13 -3.30 -8.30
N LEU A 85 0.75 -2.54 -7.39
CA LEU A 85 2.20 -2.50 -7.21
C LEU A 85 2.65 -3.62 -6.27
N GLU A 86 1.83 -3.93 -5.29
CA GLU A 86 2.07 -5.00 -4.34
C GLU A 86 0.76 -5.53 -3.76
N VAL A 87 0.69 -6.82 -3.53
CA VAL A 87 -0.28 -7.49 -2.67
C VAL A 87 0.41 -8.64 -1.96
N ALA A 88 0.36 -8.65 -0.64
CA ALA A 88 1.05 -9.61 0.21
C ALA A 88 0.13 -10.12 1.33
N LEU A 89 0.24 -11.41 1.61
CA LEU A 89 -0.33 -12.04 2.79
C LEU A 89 0.79 -12.29 3.80
N HIS A 90 0.48 -12.12 5.09
CA HIS A 90 1.41 -12.34 6.19
C HIS A 90 1.17 -13.69 6.87
N PHE A 91 0.46 -14.58 6.20
CA PHE A 91 0.16 -15.94 6.63
C PHE A 91 0.23 -16.89 5.42
N LYS A 92 0.23 -18.17 5.67
CA LYS A 92 0.29 -19.26 4.67
C LYS A 92 -0.75 -20.33 4.99
N GLU A 93 -0.89 -21.27 4.07
CA GLU A 93 -1.69 -22.48 4.31
C GLU A 93 -1.15 -23.24 5.53
N GLY A 94 -2.05 -23.67 6.40
CA GLY A 94 -1.78 -24.28 7.69
C GLY A 94 -1.75 -23.30 8.88
N ASP A 95 -1.73 -22.00 8.63
CA ASP A 95 -1.72 -21.00 9.71
C ASP A 95 -3.13 -20.77 10.29
N GLN A 96 -3.17 -20.27 11.53
CA GLN A 96 -4.38 -19.81 12.20
C GLN A 96 -4.45 -18.28 12.10
N ILE A 97 -5.53 -17.76 11.51
CA ILE A 97 -5.82 -16.32 11.54
C ILE A 97 -6.61 -16.01 12.81
N TYR A 98 -6.20 -14.96 13.51
CA TYR A 98 -6.87 -14.37 14.67
C TYR A 98 -7.38 -12.97 14.34
N ALA A 99 -8.35 -12.48 15.11
CA ALA A 99 -8.80 -11.09 14.99
C ALA A 99 -7.65 -10.11 15.16
N ALA A 100 -7.56 -9.14 14.27
CA ALA A 100 -6.55 -8.09 14.36
C ALA A 100 -6.83 -7.21 15.58
N GLN A 101 -5.87 -7.13 16.50
CA GLN A 101 -5.95 -6.32 17.71
C GLN A 101 -5.16 -5.02 17.60
N ASP A 102 -4.13 -5.01 16.78
CA ASP A 102 -3.25 -3.86 16.52
C ASP A 102 -2.63 -3.95 15.12
N ASP A 103 -1.80 -2.96 14.77
CA ASP A 103 -1.12 -2.90 13.47
C ASP A 103 -0.17 -4.07 13.21
N ARG A 104 0.32 -4.76 14.25
CA ARG A 104 1.23 -5.90 14.14
C ARG A 104 0.52 -7.20 13.83
N SER A 105 -0.77 -7.27 14.14
CA SER A 105 -1.63 -8.43 13.87
C SER A 105 -2.32 -8.38 12.49
N ARG A 106 -1.94 -7.43 11.62
CA ARG A 106 -2.46 -7.32 10.26
C ARG A 106 -2.02 -8.50 9.40
N VAL A 107 -2.97 -9.11 8.74
CA VAL A 107 -2.78 -10.37 8.01
C VAL A 107 -2.40 -10.19 6.54
N GLY A 108 -2.36 -8.96 6.04
CA GLY A 108 -1.89 -8.65 4.70
C GLY A 108 -2.07 -7.19 4.33
N HIS A 109 -1.40 -6.77 3.26
CA HIS A 109 -1.51 -5.42 2.74
C HIS A 109 -1.47 -5.40 1.21
N TYR A 110 -1.86 -4.29 0.63
CA TYR A 110 -1.76 -4.04 -0.80
C TYR A 110 -1.42 -2.57 -1.06
N LEU A 111 -0.76 -2.35 -2.18
CA LEU A 111 -0.45 -1.03 -2.72
C LEU A 111 -0.98 -0.98 -4.15
N LEU A 112 -1.83 0.00 -4.42
CA LEU A 112 -2.49 0.15 -5.72
C LEU A 112 -2.51 1.60 -6.15
N VAL A 113 -2.39 1.81 -7.47
CA VAL A 113 -2.36 3.12 -8.11
C VAL A 113 -3.33 3.18 -9.28
N ALA A 114 -3.82 4.38 -9.58
CA ALA A 114 -4.73 4.60 -10.71
C ALA A 114 -4.71 6.08 -11.17
N ASP A 115 -5.27 6.34 -12.34
CA ASP A 115 -5.39 7.67 -12.90
C ASP A 115 -6.74 8.33 -12.58
N SER A 116 -7.68 7.61 -11.95
CA SER A 116 -8.91 8.17 -11.41
C SER A 116 -9.35 7.42 -10.14
N TYR A 117 -10.19 8.08 -9.34
CA TYR A 117 -10.75 7.48 -8.12
C TYR A 117 -11.64 6.29 -8.43
N GLU A 118 -12.42 6.35 -9.50
CA GLU A 118 -13.31 5.27 -9.94
C GLU A 118 -12.50 4.04 -10.35
N GLN A 119 -11.42 4.25 -11.11
CA GLN A 119 -10.50 3.17 -11.46
C GLN A 119 -9.83 2.56 -10.22
N LEU A 120 -9.40 3.39 -9.27
CA LEU A 120 -8.80 2.94 -8.03
C LEU A 120 -9.74 1.99 -7.28
N ARG A 121 -10.99 2.40 -7.08
CA ARG A 121 -12.02 1.60 -6.37
C ARG A 121 -12.38 0.33 -7.12
N SER A 122 -12.52 0.39 -8.44
CA SER A 122 -12.82 -0.77 -9.28
C SER A 122 -11.70 -1.81 -9.22
N ARG A 123 -10.46 -1.37 -9.37
CA ARG A 123 -9.27 -2.23 -9.32
C ARG A 123 -9.05 -2.81 -7.93
N GLU A 124 -9.25 -2.02 -6.88
CA GLU A 124 -9.19 -2.47 -5.49
C GLU A 124 -10.19 -3.61 -5.25
N LYS A 125 -11.43 -3.43 -5.69
CA LYS A 125 -12.45 -4.47 -5.59
C LYS A 125 -12.06 -5.73 -6.37
N GLN A 126 -11.64 -5.58 -7.63
CA GLN A 126 -11.22 -6.70 -8.48
C GLN A 126 -10.06 -7.49 -7.85
N MET A 127 -9.08 -6.79 -7.30
CA MET A 127 -7.92 -7.39 -6.64
C MET A 127 -8.37 -8.19 -5.40
N LYS A 128 -9.19 -7.59 -4.53
CA LYS A 128 -9.72 -8.26 -3.33
C LYS A 128 -10.58 -9.47 -3.66
N ASP A 129 -11.48 -9.35 -4.63
CA ASP A 129 -12.37 -10.44 -5.07
C ASP A 129 -11.59 -11.61 -5.73
N SER A 130 -10.37 -11.36 -6.18
CA SER A 130 -9.52 -12.41 -6.75
C SER A 130 -8.92 -13.34 -5.69
N ILE A 131 -8.77 -12.87 -4.45
CA ILE A 131 -8.12 -13.62 -3.36
C ILE A 131 -9.17 -14.49 -2.67
N VAL A 132 -8.93 -15.78 -2.65
CA VAL A 132 -9.84 -16.74 -2.01
C VAL A 132 -9.09 -17.51 -0.94
N ILE A 133 -9.62 -17.47 0.28
CA ILE A 133 -9.10 -18.22 1.44
C ILE A 133 -10.13 -19.27 1.84
N GLU A 134 -9.71 -20.52 1.85
CA GLU A 134 -10.51 -21.64 2.36
C GLU A 134 -10.11 -21.95 3.80
N TYR A 135 -11.08 -22.28 4.62
CA TYR A 135 -10.86 -22.53 6.05
C TYR A 135 -11.29 -23.95 6.42
N GLY A 136 -10.52 -24.58 7.28
CA GLY A 136 -10.86 -25.83 7.91
C GLY A 136 -12.08 -25.70 8.85
N ARG A 137 -12.72 -26.83 9.08
CA ARG A 137 -13.81 -26.93 10.08
C ARG A 137 -13.24 -26.97 11.47
#